data_894d2e0d65ac06d8390befa3e8b23ab0
#
_entry.id   894d2e0d65ac06d8390befa3e8b23ab0
#
_cell.length_a   1.000
_cell.length_b   1.000
_cell.length_c   1.000
_cell.angle_alpha   90.00
_cell.angle_beta   90.00
_cell.angle_gamma   90.00
#
_symmetry.space_group_name_H-M   'P 1'
#
loop_
_entity.id
_entity.type
_entity.pdbx_description
1 polymer ?
#
loop_
_entity_poly.entity_id
_entity_poly.type
_entity_poly.pdbx_seq_one_letter_code
_entity_poly.pdbx_strand_id
1 'polypeptide(L)'
;MPHQPTRTTLLVLCSALLLTLVAINWSPLLTLDEDVARTTHRWAVRDRGLTQTFRVLTDWVWDPVTMRLLCAGVALWLVWKRAAWWTALWLLVTCAVAAVVQQAVKAGVARPRPVWPDPVDSARYAAFPSGHAMTATVVCGLLLWLIRQHGVRGPRWYGAVALAVVSVLGVGLTRIWLGVHWFSDVLGGWLFGALVVACAVLVHERHRRSRVRA
;
A
#
# COMPACT_ATOMS: atom_id res chain seq x y z
N MET A 1 -24.59 1.34 11.31
CA MET A 1 -23.57 2.27 10.79
C MET A 1 -23.79 2.43 9.30
N PRO A 2 -24.44 3.51 8.82
CA PRO A 2 -24.85 3.68 7.41
C PRO A 2 -23.77 4.23 6.47
N HIS A 3 -22.53 4.52 6.92
CA HIS A 3 -21.55 5.31 6.16
C HIS A 3 -20.48 4.51 5.40
N GLN A 4 -20.48 3.17 5.43
CA GLN A 4 -19.46 2.38 4.73
C GLN A 4 -19.57 2.42 3.18
N PRO A 5 -20.76 2.35 2.56
CA PRO A 5 -20.85 2.39 1.09
C PRO A 5 -20.30 3.69 0.51
N THR A 6 -20.53 4.82 1.16
CA THR A 6 -20.06 6.14 0.68
C THR A 6 -18.52 6.22 0.63
N ARG A 7 -17.82 5.68 1.65
CA ARG A 7 -16.36 5.69 1.70
C ARG A 7 -15.73 4.80 0.62
N THR A 8 -16.29 3.60 0.41
CA THR A 8 -15.79 2.69 -0.64
C THR A 8 -16.05 3.29 -2.02
N THR A 9 -17.21 3.90 -2.25
CA THR A 9 -17.51 4.59 -3.50
C THR A 9 -16.53 5.73 -3.78
N LEU A 10 -16.20 6.53 -2.76
CA LEU A 10 -15.19 7.58 -2.91
C LEU A 10 -13.81 7.02 -3.28
N LEU A 11 -13.37 5.93 -2.62
CA LEU A 11 -12.11 5.26 -2.97
C LEU A 11 -12.11 4.74 -4.41
N VAL A 12 -13.23 4.16 -4.87
CA VAL A 12 -13.38 3.72 -6.28
C VAL A 12 -13.23 4.90 -7.22
N LEU A 13 -13.95 6.00 -6.97
CA LEU A 13 -13.91 7.19 -7.83
C LEU A 13 -12.52 7.83 -7.85
N CYS A 14 -11.87 8.00 -6.69
CA CYS A 14 -10.52 8.55 -6.62
C CYS A 14 -9.49 7.64 -7.33
N SER A 15 -9.59 6.32 -7.14
CA SER A 15 -8.70 5.36 -7.80
C SER A 15 -8.89 5.36 -9.32
N ALA A 16 -10.15 5.37 -9.78
CA ALA A 16 -10.48 5.42 -11.20
C ALA A 16 -10.01 6.74 -11.84
N LEU A 17 -10.26 7.87 -11.18
CA LEU A 17 -9.83 9.19 -11.64
C LEU A 17 -8.30 9.22 -11.79
N LEU A 18 -7.55 8.83 -10.74
CA LEU A 18 -6.09 8.84 -10.80
C LEU A 18 -5.56 7.91 -11.89
N LEU A 19 -6.12 6.70 -12.00
CA LEU A 19 -5.76 5.76 -13.07
C LEU A 19 -5.98 6.36 -14.45
N THR A 20 -7.11 7.01 -14.67
CA THR A 20 -7.43 7.68 -15.93
C THR A 20 -6.43 8.79 -16.23
N LEU A 21 -6.16 9.68 -15.27
CA LEU A 21 -5.20 10.79 -15.45
C LEU A 21 -3.79 10.30 -15.79
N VAL A 22 -3.34 9.22 -15.14
CA VAL A 22 -2.05 8.59 -15.45
C VAL A 22 -2.07 7.93 -16.82
N ALA A 23 -3.12 7.19 -17.17
CA ALA A 23 -3.22 6.46 -18.43
C ALA A 23 -3.28 7.39 -19.65
N ILE A 24 -3.94 8.55 -19.56
CA ILE A 24 -4.01 9.56 -20.62
C ILE A 24 -2.81 10.52 -20.63
N ASN A 25 -1.84 10.34 -19.73
CA ASN A 25 -0.68 11.21 -19.58
C ASN A 25 -1.08 12.70 -19.37
N TRP A 26 -2.00 12.96 -18.44
CA TRP A 26 -2.49 14.31 -18.19
C TRP A 26 -1.38 15.26 -17.75
N SER A 27 -1.09 16.27 -18.58
CA SER A 27 0.07 17.12 -18.46
C SER A 27 0.27 17.79 -17.08
N PRO A 28 -0.76 18.35 -16.40
CA PRO A 28 -0.52 18.91 -15.07
C PRO A 28 -0.06 17.91 -14.01
N LEU A 29 -0.53 16.65 -14.09
CA LEU A 29 -0.08 15.58 -13.19
C LEU A 29 1.36 15.18 -13.48
N LEU A 30 1.73 15.09 -14.75
CA LEU A 30 3.10 14.78 -15.16
C LEU A 30 4.08 15.87 -14.72
N THR A 31 3.72 17.15 -14.88
CA THR A 31 4.53 18.28 -14.39
C THR A 31 4.73 18.21 -12.89
N LEU A 32 3.66 17.96 -12.11
CA LEU A 32 3.77 17.78 -10.67
C LEU A 32 4.70 16.61 -10.30
N ASP A 33 4.54 15.47 -10.97
CA ASP A 33 5.39 14.29 -10.76
C ASP A 33 6.87 14.58 -11.03
N GLU A 34 7.16 15.28 -12.13
CA GLU A 34 8.52 15.69 -12.49
C GLU A 34 9.12 16.68 -11.48
N ASP A 35 8.38 17.69 -11.07
CA ASP A 35 8.85 18.70 -10.12
C ASP A 35 9.17 18.11 -8.75
N VAL A 36 8.28 17.24 -8.26
CA VAL A 36 8.51 16.49 -7.01
C VAL A 36 9.73 15.59 -7.16
N ALA A 37 9.80 14.80 -8.23
CA ALA A 37 10.88 13.85 -8.44
C ALA A 37 12.23 14.56 -8.59
N ARG A 38 12.34 15.64 -9.39
CA ARG A 38 13.57 16.42 -9.54
C ARG A 38 14.01 17.05 -8.22
N THR A 39 13.07 17.55 -7.43
CA THR A 39 13.38 18.18 -6.15
C THR A 39 13.91 17.18 -5.14
N THR A 40 13.20 16.04 -4.96
CA THR A 40 13.61 15.01 -4.03
C THR A 40 14.92 14.31 -4.45
N HIS A 41 15.12 14.08 -5.75
CA HIS A 41 16.36 13.52 -6.26
C HIS A 41 17.58 14.40 -5.98
N ARG A 42 17.47 15.72 -6.17
CA ARG A 42 18.54 16.67 -5.80
C ARG A 42 18.93 16.58 -4.32
N TRP A 43 17.95 16.38 -3.44
CA TRP A 43 18.22 16.19 -2.00
C TRP A 43 18.86 14.82 -1.74
N ALA A 44 18.37 13.76 -2.39
CA ALA A 44 18.88 12.40 -2.24
C ALA A 44 20.36 12.26 -2.65
N VAL A 45 20.77 12.92 -3.73
CA VAL A 45 22.17 12.94 -4.17
C VAL A 45 23.06 13.69 -3.18
N ARG A 46 22.57 14.78 -2.57
CA ARG A 46 23.31 15.60 -1.60
C ARG A 46 23.46 14.93 -0.24
N ASP A 47 22.40 14.30 0.25
CA ASP A 47 22.37 13.66 1.58
C ASP A 47 22.46 12.13 1.44
N ARG A 48 23.69 11.65 1.32
CA ARG A 48 23.95 10.19 1.20
C ARG A 48 23.59 9.42 2.47
N GLY A 49 23.70 10.05 3.65
CA GLY A 49 23.36 9.40 4.93
C GLY A 49 21.88 9.11 5.03
N LEU A 50 21.04 10.11 4.79
CA LEU A 50 19.59 9.96 4.78
C LEU A 50 19.13 9.01 3.65
N THR A 51 19.74 9.10 2.48
CA THR A 51 19.46 8.21 1.34
C THR A 51 19.75 6.76 1.68
N GLN A 52 20.89 6.47 2.35
CA GLN A 52 21.20 5.12 2.81
C GLN A 52 20.20 4.61 3.87
N THR A 53 19.82 5.48 4.81
CA THR A 53 18.77 5.16 5.80
C THR A 53 17.45 4.79 5.12
N PHE A 54 17.00 5.59 4.15
CA PHE A 54 15.77 5.31 3.41
C PHE A 54 15.83 4.04 2.58
N ARG A 55 17.01 3.73 2.02
CA ARG A 55 17.24 2.46 1.32
C ARG A 55 17.10 1.27 2.28
N VAL A 56 17.75 1.31 3.43
CA VAL A 56 17.63 0.24 4.44
C VAL A 56 16.18 0.07 4.90
N LEU A 57 15.47 1.17 5.18
CA LEU A 57 14.08 1.09 5.60
C LEU A 57 13.18 0.48 4.52
N THR A 58 13.36 0.87 3.26
CA THR A 58 12.49 0.40 2.15
C THR A 58 12.81 -1.02 1.71
N ASP A 59 14.09 -1.45 1.78
CA ASP A 59 14.53 -2.75 1.29
C ASP A 59 14.41 -3.86 2.35
N TRP A 60 14.36 -3.50 3.65
CA TRP A 60 14.31 -4.48 4.74
C TRP A 60 13.04 -4.39 5.56
N VAL A 61 12.68 -3.18 6.04
CA VAL A 61 11.52 -3.02 6.94
C VAL A 61 10.22 -2.98 6.16
N TRP A 62 10.18 -2.19 5.08
CA TRP A 62 8.98 -1.96 4.26
C TRP A 62 9.02 -2.66 2.91
N ASP A 63 9.95 -3.60 2.72
CA ASP A 63 9.98 -4.42 1.52
C ASP A 63 8.67 -5.22 1.37
N PRO A 64 8.11 -5.32 0.16
CA PRO A 64 6.87 -6.06 -0.07
C PRO A 64 6.90 -7.53 0.38
N VAL A 65 8.07 -8.19 0.32
CA VAL A 65 8.21 -9.57 0.81
C VAL A 65 8.16 -9.58 2.33
N THR A 66 8.95 -8.72 2.99
CA THR A 66 8.96 -8.59 4.46
C THR A 66 7.57 -8.29 5.01
N MET A 67 6.84 -7.34 4.40
CA MET A 67 5.48 -7.00 4.81
C MET A 67 4.50 -8.18 4.63
N ARG A 68 4.61 -8.93 3.53
CA ARG A 68 3.80 -10.13 3.31
C ARG A 68 4.16 -11.26 4.26
N LEU A 69 5.44 -11.44 4.58
CA LEU A 69 5.90 -12.40 5.57
C LEU A 69 5.39 -12.06 6.98
N LEU A 70 5.34 -10.77 7.34
CA LEU A 70 4.70 -10.31 8.58
C LEU A 70 3.22 -10.73 8.61
N CYS A 71 2.48 -10.47 7.54
CA CYS A 71 1.08 -10.89 7.44
C CYS A 71 0.91 -12.41 7.51
N ALA A 72 1.80 -13.17 6.84
CA ALA A 72 1.81 -14.63 6.89
C ALA A 72 2.14 -15.17 8.29
N GLY A 73 3.07 -14.55 9.01
CA GLY A 73 3.39 -14.87 10.40
C GLY A 73 2.18 -14.67 11.32
N VAL A 74 1.45 -13.55 11.14
CA VAL A 74 0.20 -13.30 11.87
C VAL A 74 -0.87 -14.35 11.50
N ALA A 75 -1.01 -14.70 10.23
CA ALA A 75 -1.94 -15.73 9.79
C ALA A 75 -1.61 -17.09 10.42
N LEU A 76 -0.35 -17.48 10.44
CA LEU A 76 0.12 -18.72 11.09
C LEU A 76 -0.16 -18.70 12.60
N TRP A 77 0.09 -17.57 13.29
CA TRP A 77 -0.23 -17.41 14.70
C TRP A 77 -1.74 -17.55 14.97
N LEU A 78 -2.60 -17.00 14.10
CA LEU A 78 -4.06 -17.13 14.19
C LEU A 78 -4.50 -18.59 14.09
N VAL A 79 -3.91 -19.36 13.19
CA VAL A 79 -4.20 -20.81 13.05
C VAL A 79 -3.75 -21.54 14.31
N TRP A 80 -2.50 -21.35 14.72
CA TRP A 80 -1.90 -22.12 15.81
C TRP A 80 -2.49 -21.81 17.19
N LYS A 81 -2.68 -20.51 17.51
CA LYS A 81 -3.12 -20.07 18.86
C LYS A 81 -4.62 -19.85 19.00
N ARG A 82 -5.33 -19.67 17.90
CA ARG A 82 -6.74 -19.27 17.91
C ARG A 82 -7.64 -20.19 17.10
N ALA A 83 -7.11 -21.21 16.43
CA ALA A 83 -7.83 -22.07 15.48
C ALA A 83 -8.65 -21.25 14.44
N ALA A 84 -8.23 -20.02 14.15
CA ALA A 84 -8.92 -19.07 13.30
C ALA A 84 -8.46 -19.17 11.84
N TRP A 85 -8.48 -20.40 11.30
CA TRP A 85 -7.96 -20.73 9.96
C TRP A 85 -8.68 -19.94 8.85
N TRP A 86 -9.97 -19.66 9.01
CA TRP A 86 -10.73 -18.87 8.05
C TRP A 86 -10.23 -17.43 7.93
N THR A 87 -10.00 -16.77 9.08
CA THR A 87 -9.43 -15.40 9.10
C THR A 87 -8.01 -15.39 8.55
N ALA A 88 -7.21 -16.42 8.88
CA ALA A 88 -5.86 -16.56 8.35
C ALA A 88 -5.86 -16.70 6.82
N LEU A 89 -6.70 -17.61 6.29
CA LEU A 89 -6.87 -17.77 4.84
C LEU A 89 -7.32 -16.47 4.17
N TRP A 90 -8.29 -15.78 4.76
CA TRP A 90 -8.79 -14.50 4.23
C TRP A 90 -7.70 -13.43 4.17
N LEU A 91 -6.82 -13.31 5.20
CA LEU A 91 -5.67 -12.41 5.17
C LEU A 91 -4.73 -12.72 3.99
N LEU A 92 -4.36 -14.00 3.83
CA LEU A 92 -3.43 -14.43 2.79
C LEU A 92 -4.02 -14.23 1.38
N VAL A 93 -5.29 -14.61 1.19
CA VAL A 93 -6.01 -14.43 -0.08
C VAL A 93 -6.10 -12.93 -0.42
N THR A 94 -6.39 -12.07 0.55
CA THR A 94 -6.44 -10.62 0.30
C THR A 94 -5.08 -10.07 -0.14
N CYS A 95 -3.99 -10.50 0.49
CA CYS A 95 -2.64 -10.12 0.06
C CYS A 95 -2.30 -10.63 -1.35
N ALA A 96 -2.71 -11.86 -1.69
CA ALA A 96 -2.53 -12.43 -3.01
C ALA A 96 -3.34 -11.68 -4.08
N VAL A 97 -4.62 -11.39 -3.82
CA VAL A 97 -5.47 -10.58 -4.70
C VAL A 97 -4.86 -9.19 -4.91
N ALA A 98 -4.38 -8.55 -3.84
CA ALA A 98 -3.70 -7.25 -3.95
C ALA A 98 -2.48 -7.32 -4.88
N ALA A 99 -1.67 -8.38 -4.79
CA ALA A 99 -0.52 -8.59 -5.66
C ALA A 99 -0.93 -8.79 -7.13
N VAL A 100 -1.99 -9.57 -7.39
CA VAL A 100 -2.51 -9.79 -8.74
C VAL A 100 -3.06 -8.48 -9.32
N VAL A 101 -3.87 -7.73 -8.57
CA VAL A 101 -4.40 -6.42 -9.00
C VAL A 101 -3.25 -5.47 -9.31
N GLN A 102 -2.24 -5.39 -8.44
CA GLN A 102 -1.05 -4.57 -8.66
C GLN A 102 -0.36 -4.91 -9.99
N GLN A 103 -0.11 -6.20 -10.25
CA GLN A 103 0.57 -6.63 -11.47
C GLN A 103 -0.29 -6.40 -12.72
N ALA A 104 -1.59 -6.63 -12.64
CA ALA A 104 -2.52 -6.36 -13.74
C ALA A 104 -2.53 -4.87 -14.12
N VAL A 105 -2.61 -3.97 -13.12
CA VAL A 105 -2.56 -2.53 -13.37
C VAL A 105 -1.19 -2.11 -13.92
N LYS A 106 -0.09 -2.67 -13.39
CA LYS A 106 1.27 -2.42 -13.93
C LYS A 106 1.38 -2.83 -15.40
N ALA A 107 0.89 -3.98 -15.77
CA ALA A 107 0.91 -4.46 -17.14
C ALA A 107 0.02 -3.62 -18.08
N GLY A 108 -1.15 -3.19 -17.61
CA GLY A 108 -2.08 -2.39 -18.40
C GLY A 108 -1.63 -0.95 -18.62
N VAL A 109 -1.00 -0.32 -17.61
CA VAL A 109 -0.54 1.08 -17.71
C VAL A 109 0.87 1.17 -18.29
N ALA A 110 1.74 0.21 -18.00
CA ALA A 110 3.12 0.10 -18.50
C ALA A 110 3.95 1.41 -18.34
N ARG A 111 3.67 2.21 -17.29
CA ARG A 111 4.27 3.52 -17.08
C ARG A 111 5.78 3.44 -16.89
N PRO A 112 6.60 4.26 -17.59
CA PRO A 112 8.03 4.32 -17.37
C PRO A 112 8.35 4.93 -16.00
N ARG A 113 9.49 4.53 -15.41
CA ARG A 113 10.04 5.10 -14.18
C ARG A 113 10.82 6.37 -14.45
N PRO A 114 11.06 7.21 -13.40
CA PRO A 114 12.07 8.26 -13.49
C PRO A 114 13.42 7.70 -13.90
N VAL A 115 14.13 8.41 -14.76
CA VAL A 115 15.49 8.08 -15.21
C VAL A 115 16.42 9.22 -14.83
N TRP A 116 17.54 8.89 -14.19
CA TRP A 116 18.50 9.86 -13.65
C TRP A 116 19.90 9.60 -14.21
N PRO A 117 20.69 10.66 -14.50
CA PRO A 117 22.11 10.50 -14.85
C PRO A 117 22.93 9.89 -13.72
N ASP A 118 22.57 10.20 -12.47
CA ASP A 118 23.22 9.78 -11.22
C ASP A 118 22.21 9.05 -10.30
N PRO A 119 21.77 7.84 -10.65
CA PRO A 119 20.71 7.15 -9.91
C PRO A 119 21.20 6.77 -8.51
N VAL A 120 20.41 7.13 -7.48
CA VAL A 120 20.67 6.75 -6.09
C VAL A 120 20.10 5.37 -5.74
N ASP A 121 19.19 4.85 -6.56
CA ASP A 121 18.61 3.51 -6.45
C ASP A 121 18.11 3.04 -7.81
N SER A 122 17.75 1.75 -7.92
CA SER A 122 17.21 1.16 -9.14
C SER A 122 15.99 0.29 -8.85
N ALA A 123 15.06 0.23 -9.78
CA ALA A 123 13.91 -0.66 -9.68
C ALA A 123 13.51 -1.17 -11.05
N ARG A 124 13.02 -2.41 -11.08
CA ARG A 124 12.57 -3.10 -12.31
C ARG A 124 11.05 -2.95 -12.48
N TYR A 125 10.55 -3.28 -13.68
CA TYR A 125 9.14 -3.28 -14.06
C TYR A 125 8.50 -1.88 -14.10
N ALA A 126 7.23 -1.83 -14.54
CA ALA A 126 6.46 -0.60 -14.67
C ALA A 126 6.32 0.17 -13.35
N ALA A 127 6.19 1.50 -13.44
CA ALA A 127 6.16 2.36 -12.28
C ALA A 127 4.82 2.33 -11.54
N PHE A 128 3.69 2.46 -12.25
CA PHE A 128 2.36 2.61 -11.67
C PHE A 128 1.60 1.29 -11.50
N PRO A 129 0.96 1.06 -10.37
CA PRO A 129 1.12 1.75 -9.07
C PRO A 129 2.36 1.28 -8.31
N SER A 130 2.80 2.04 -7.28
CA SER A 130 3.91 1.64 -6.42
C SER A 130 3.60 0.39 -5.62
N GLY A 131 4.39 -0.67 -5.82
CA GLY A 131 4.20 -1.95 -5.14
C GLY A 131 4.48 -1.91 -3.65
N HIS A 132 5.49 -1.16 -3.23
CA HIS A 132 5.82 -0.94 -1.83
C HIS A 132 4.67 -0.21 -1.11
N ALA A 133 4.21 0.92 -1.66
CA ALA A 133 3.12 1.69 -1.09
C ALA A 133 1.82 0.89 -1.01
N MET A 134 1.47 0.15 -2.07
CA MET A 134 0.26 -0.68 -2.08
C MET A 134 0.33 -1.83 -1.07
N THR A 135 1.46 -2.57 -1.02
CA THR A 135 1.62 -3.70 -0.08
C THR A 135 1.58 -3.23 1.37
N ALA A 136 2.28 -2.14 1.70
CA ALA A 136 2.26 -1.59 3.05
C ALA A 136 0.84 -1.14 3.46
N THR A 137 0.10 -0.49 2.56
CA THR A 137 -1.28 -0.08 2.81
C THR A 137 -2.19 -1.29 3.06
N VAL A 138 -2.06 -2.34 2.25
CA VAL A 138 -2.86 -3.56 2.42
C VAL A 138 -2.53 -4.25 3.75
N VAL A 139 -1.26 -4.51 4.01
CA VAL A 139 -0.85 -5.24 5.23
C VAL A 139 -1.21 -4.44 6.48
N CYS A 140 -0.85 -3.15 6.54
CA CYS A 140 -1.20 -2.29 7.68
C CYS A 140 -2.72 -2.19 7.87
N GLY A 141 -3.49 -2.01 6.81
CA GLY A 141 -4.94 -1.93 6.87
C GLY A 141 -5.60 -3.22 7.39
N LEU A 142 -5.14 -4.39 6.92
CA LEU A 142 -5.61 -5.69 7.39
C LEU A 142 -5.26 -5.93 8.86
N LEU A 143 -4.02 -5.61 9.26
CA LEU A 143 -3.59 -5.76 10.66
C LEU A 143 -4.35 -4.81 11.59
N LEU A 144 -4.57 -3.55 11.22
CA LEU A 144 -5.41 -2.62 11.98
C LEU A 144 -6.84 -3.13 12.12
N TRP A 145 -7.43 -3.63 11.03
CA TRP A 145 -8.75 -4.23 11.09
C TRP A 145 -8.78 -5.42 12.06
N LEU A 146 -7.80 -6.32 11.98
CA LEU A 146 -7.68 -7.48 12.87
C LEU A 146 -7.55 -7.06 14.34
N ILE A 147 -6.67 -6.11 14.66
CA ILE A 147 -6.46 -5.57 16.01
C ILE A 147 -7.78 -5.00 16.54
N ARG A 148 -8.54 -4.30 15.70
CA ARG A 148 -9.85 -3.75 16.08
C ARG A 148 -10.88 -4.82 16.35
N GLN A 149 -10.90 -5.91 15.57
CA GLN A 149 -11.78 -7.06 15.79
C GLN A 149 -11.51 -7.77 17.12
N HIS A 150 -10.24 -7.76 17.57
CA HIS A 150 -9.87 -8.29 18.89
C HIS A 150 -10.15 -7.31 20.05
N GLY A 151 -10.87 -6.24 19.82
CA GLY A 151 -11.34 -5.32 20.86
C GLY A 151 -10.28 -4.36 21.38
N VAL A 152 -9.11 -4.26 20.76
CA VAL A 152 -8.07 -3.32 21.18
C VAL A 152 -8.57 -1.88 21.02
N ARG A 153 -8.44 -1.08 22.09
CA ARG A 153 -8.88 0.31 22.17
C ARG A 153 -7.86 1.15 22.96
N GLY A 154 -8.12 2.46 23.06
CA GLY A 154 -7.30 3.38 23.84
C GLY A 154 -5.87 3.53 23.29
N PRO A 155 -4.87 3.75 24.16
CA PRO A 155 -3.49 4.06 23.75
C PRO A 155 -2.86 3.02 22.81
N ARG A 156 -3.14 1.73 23.04
CA ARG A 156 -2.62 0.64 22.18
C ARG A 156 -3.17 0.73 20.74
N TRP A 157 -4.44 1.11 20.60
CA TRP A 157 -5.04 1.34 19.30
C TRP A 157 -4.40 2.53 18.58
N TYR A 158 -4.24 3.66 19.29
CA TYR A 158 -3.60 4.84 18.70
C TYR A 158 -2.14 4.58 18.34
N GLY A 159 -1.40 3.81 19.14
CA GLY A 159 -0.05 3.38 18.82
C GLY A 159 0.01 2.52 17.54
N ALA A 160 -0.91 1.56 17.40
CA ALA A 160 -1.00 0.74 16.18
C ALA A 160 -1.34 1.58 14.94
N VAL A 161 -2.27 2.54 15.06
CA VAL A 161 -2.60 3.47 13.98
C VAL A 161 -1.41 4.35 13.61
N ALA A 162 -0.72 4.93 14.60
CA ALA A 162 0.46 5.74 14.37
C ALA A 162 1.56 4.96 13.63
N LEU A 163 1.85 3.72 14.08
CA LEU A 163 2.81 2.84 13.43
C LEU A 163 2.41 2.54 11.97
N ALA A 164 1.15 2.24 11.72
CA ALA A 164 0.63 1.98 10.39
C ALA A 164 0.75 3.22 9.48
N VAL A 165 0.38 4.40 9.98
CA VAL A 165 0.49 5.67 9.25
C VAL A 165 1.94 5.97 8.92
N VAL A 166 2.86 5.86 9.90
CA VAL A 166 4.30 6.06 9.67
C VAL A 166 4.83 5.07 8.62
N SER A 167 4.42 3.79 8.67
CA SER A 167 4.85 2.80 7.70
C SER A 167 4.33 3.10 6.30
N VAL A 168 3.05 3.41 6.16
CA VAL A 168 2.42 3.67 4.84
C VAL A 168 2.96 4.95 4.21
N LEU A 169 3.04 6.05 4.97
CA LEU A 169 3.59 7.30 4.47
C LEU A 169 5.10 7.21 4.28
N GLY A 170 5.80 6.62 5.24
CA GLY A 170 7.25 6.47 5.21
C GLY A 170 7.73 5.70 3.99
N VAL A 171 7.14 4.53 3.72
CA VAL A 171 7.53 3.76 2.52
C VAL A 171 7.23 4.52 1.22
N GLY A 172 6.10 5.22 1.14
CA GLY A 172 5.79 6.04 -0.04
C GLY A 172 6.82 7.14 -0.26
N LEU A 173 7.16 7.88 0.80
CA LEU A 173 8.15 8.96 0.75
C LEU A 173 9.54 8.43 0.39
N THR A 174 9.96 7.27 0.93
CA THR A 174 11.26 6.67 0.56
C THR A 174 11.33 6.33 -0.92
N ARG A 175 10.23 5.86 -1.55
CA ARG A 175 10.22 5.52 -2.98
C ARG A 175 10.33 6.75 -3.89
N ILE A 176 9.77 7.89 -3.46
CA ILE A 176 9.92 9.18 -4.16
C ILE A 176 11.35 9.72 -3.96
N TRP A 177 11.85 9.71 -2.73
CA TRP A 177 13.21 10.15 -2.40
C TRP A 177 14.27 9.40 -3.18
N LEU A 178 14.15 8.08 -3.23
CA LEU A 178 15.07 7.21 -3.97
C LEU A 178 14.94 7.33 -5.50
N GLY A 179 14.02 8.16 -6.00
CA GLY A 179 13.87 8.47 -7.41
C GLY A 179 13.39 7.31 -8.27
N VAL A 180 12.78 6.29 -7.69
CA VAL A 180 12.32 5.08 -8.38
C VAL A 180 10.82 5.07 -8.69
N HIS A 181 10.06 6.02 -8.16
CA HIS A 181 8.62 6.19 -8.39
C HIS A 181 8.25 7.67 -8.51
N TRP A 182 7.26 7.94 -9.32
CA TRP A 182 6.56 9.22 -9.35
C TRP A 182 5.66 9.38 -8.13
N PHE A 183 5.35 10.62 -7.74
CA PHE A 183 4.42 10.89 -6.64
C PHE A 183 3.05 10.22 -6.87
N SER A 184 2.51 10.32 -8.07
CA SER A 184 1.23 9.71 -8.43
C SER A 184 1.25 8.17 -8.42
N ASP A 185 2.42 7.52 -8.62
CA ASP A 185 2.54 6.06 -8.46
C ASP A 185 2.32 5.64 -7.01
N VAL A 186 2.88 6.43 -6.08
CA VAL A 186 2.75 6.20 -4.64
C VAL A 186 1.31 6.44 -4.20
N LEU A 187 0.71 7.54 -4.63
CA LEU A 187 -0.70 7.86 -4.38
C LEU A 187 -1.62 6.74 -4.92
N GLY A 188 -1.34 6.23 -6.13
CA GLY A 188 -2.02 5.07 -6.70
C GLY A 188 -1.89 3.83 -5.83
N GLY A 189 -0.69 3.56 -5.32
CA GLY A 189 -0.44 2.46 -4.40
C GLY A 189 -1.29 2.56 -3.12
N TRP A 190 -1.36 3.72 -2.51
CA TRP A 190 -2.20 3.97 -1.33
C TRP A 190 -3.69 3.81 -1.62
N LEU A 191 -4.19 4.38 -2.72
CA LEU A 191 -5.61 4.32 -3.09
C LEU A 191 -6.05 2.88 -3.44
N PHE A 192 -5.31 2.18 -4.29
CA PHE A 192 -5.63 0.79 -4.64
C PHE A 192 -5.48 -0.14 -3.43
N GLY A 193 -4.46 0.06 -2.59
CA GLY A 193 -4.30 -0.69 -1.35
C GLY A 193 -5.48 -0.50 -0.40
N ALA A 194 -5.89 0.75 -0.17
CA ALA A 194 -7.05 1.07 0.67
C ALA A 194 -8.36 0.50 0.09
N LEU A 195 -8.53 0.55 -1.24
CA LEU A 195 -9.68 -0.02 -1.92
C LEU A 195 -9.76 -1.54 -1.74
N VAL A 196 -8.64 -2.26 -1.93
CA VAL A 196 -8.58 -3.71 -1.70
C VAL A 196 -8.95 -4.05 -0.26
N VAL A 197 -8.40 -3.33 0.73
CA VAL A 197 -8.74 -3.55 2.15
C VAL A 197 -10.23 -3.29 2.40
N ALA A 198 -10.78 -2.19 1.89
CA ALA A 198 -12.19 -1.85 2.06
C ALA A 198 -13.11 -2.94 1.47
N CYS A 199 -12.83 -3.40 0.26
CA CYS A 199 -13.58 -4.49 -0.39
C CYS A 199 -13.47 -5.81 0.41
N ALA A 200 -12.26 -6.17 0.83
CA ALA A 200 -12.04 -7.40 1.60
C ALA A 200 -12.79 -7.38 2.94
N VAL A 201 -12.76 -6.25 3.65
CA VAL A 201 -13.51 -6.08 4.92
C VAL A 201 -15.02 -6.21 4.68
N LEU A 202 -15.55 -5.56 3.64
CA LEU A 202 -16.97 -5.66 3.29
C LEU A 202 -17.40 -7.11 2.99
N VAL A 203 -16.60 -7.85 2.23
CA VAL A 203 -16.87 -9.28 1.92
C VAL A 203 -16.85 -10.12 3.20
N HIS A 204 -15.84 -9.93 4.05
CA HIS A 204 -15.73 -10.66 5.31
C HIS A 204 -16.93 -10.39 6.24
N GLU A 205 -17.33 -9.13 6.39
CA GLU A 205 -18.47 -8.75 7.24
C GLU A 205 -19.79 -9.30 6.71
N ARG A 206 -20.01 -9.28 5.39
CA ARG A 206 -21.20 -9.87 4.76
C ARG A 206 -21.29 -11.37 5.04
N HIS A 207 -20.19 -12.09 4.81
CA HIS A 207 -20.12 -13.54 5.05
C HIS A 207 -20.40 -13.88 6.53
N ARG A 208 -19.85 -13.09 7.47
CA ARG A 208 -20.11 -13.29 8.91
C ARG A 208 -21.59 -13.09 9.27
N ARG A 209 -22.26 -12.08 8.69
CA ARG A 209 -23.67 -11.80 8.93
C ARG A 209 -24.58 -12.89 8.36
N SER A 210 -24.26 -13.49 7.22
CA SER A 210 -25.03 -14.58 6.64
C SER A 210 -24.99 -15.84 7.51
N ARG A 211 -23.83 -16.15 8.12
CA ARG A 211 -23.68 -17.29 9.03
C ARG A 211 -24.41 -17.15 10.37
N VAL A 212 -24.68 -15.94 10.82
CA VAL A 212 -25.41 -15.68 12.09
C VAL A 212 -26.93 -15.77 11.87
N ARG A 213 -27.39 -15.64 10.61
CA ARG A 213 -28.81 -15.71 10.25
C ARG A 213 -29.29 -17.09 9.81
N ALA A 214 -28.37 -18.00 9.51
CA ALA A 214 -28.61 -19.40 9.20
C ALA A 214 -28.46 -20.28 10.45
#